data_c48ea3013f671bd0814948f2a797261f
#
_entry.id   c48ea3013f671bd0814948f2a797261f
#
_cell.length_a   1.000
_cell.length_b   1.000
_cell.length_c   1.000
_cell.angle_alpha   90.00
_cell.angle_beta   90.00
_cell.angle_gamma   90.00
#
_symmetry.space_group_name_H-M   'P 1'
#
loop_
_entity.id
_entity.type
_entity.pdbx_description
1 polymer ?
#
loop_
_entity_poly.entity_id
_entity_poly.type
_entity_poly.pdbx_seq_one_letter_code
_entity_poly.pdbx_strand_id
1 'polypeptide(L)'
;MYQSVYYDHQTYTYHLRDDKQGWLDFQFQPTFWKRVEEYQDGAQPILTGGWAIPTKKYDKYDPDLLEKDIDKSLLILRELYYKQDDVVPLWHNIVYIDIEIEIGGALTPEYIRSAPMPITSIALIDVTTKQKICLIVDKTGQIQETNQDSKHIIPCKSEKELIGKFLSKFEELDPTILVGYNSAYFDIPYLYFRLSQVVGEDEVNRLSPLKKVQYSDFNGENQIKIAGVNHLDYMLLHKKYIMKEEPSYKLGDIGTKYVDLGKIEYEGNLNTLFRDDINAFIDYNLRDVEIIEALEAKLKFINLTIMISHICNIPYESIYWNTVMNEGAMLKYLKREGIISPNKPTTHNPNLRNFNETYAGGFILEPIPGLYFDVIDLDFTSLYPSIIKSLNLGIETLVGRIKVDHRPTYEQNHSLEKLKERDPNEIVTIEKLNKKTYSMSSSQLSIGKLIKIIEDNKFTISASGAMFRTDEQSVCSKILQGWFEKREHYRGLKKKAGKEENWDDYKLYDLFQHAFKIL
;
A
#
# COMPACT_ATOMS: atom_id res chain seq x y z
N MET A 1 -11.08 15.16 -6.19
CA MET A 1 -10.54 13.82 -5.83
C MET A 1 -10.28 13.75 -4.34
N TYR A 2 -10.33 12.55 -3.73
CA TYR A 2 -10.07 12.45 -2.29
C TYR A 2 -8.59 12.72 -1.96
N GLN A 3 -8.40 13.37 -0.81
CA GLN A 3 -7.10 13.59 -0.20
C GLN A 3 -6.92 12.70 1.04
N SER A 4 -8.00 12.41 1.77
CA SER A 4 -8.02 11.43 2.85
C SER A 4 -9.42 10.86 3.04
N VAL A 5 -9.51 9.68 3.66
CA VAL A 5 -10.77 9.03 4.02
C VAL A 5 -10.62 8.40 5.40
N TYR A 6 -11.60 8.63 6.24
CA TYR A 6 -11.71 8.01 7.55
C TYR A 6 -13.14 7.59 7.83
N TYR A 7 -13.33 6.37 8.34
CA TYR A 7 -14.62 5.89 8.80
C TYR A 7 -14.65 5.78 10.33
N ASP A 8 -15.54 6.50 10.95
CA ASP A 8 -15.76 6.44 12.38
C ASP A 8 -16.77 5.34 12.73
N HIS A 9 -16.27 4.27 13.35
CA HIS A 9 -17.08 3.13 13.77
C HIS A 9 -18.04 3.44 14.94
N GLN A 10 -17.81 4.51 15.68
CA GLN A 10 -18.65 4.90 16.82
C GLN A 10 -19.87 5.67 16.36
N THR A 11 -19.68 6.60 15.42
CA THR A 11 -20.74 7.46 14.88
C THR A 11 -21.31 6.97 13.56
N TYR A 12 -20.70 5.93 12.96
CA TYR A 12 -21.02 5.41 11.63
C TYR A 12 -20.91 6.47 10.53
N THR A 13 -19.99 7.43 10.70
CA THR A 13 -19.79 8.56 9.81
C THR A 13 -18.54 8.39 8.97
N TYR A 14 -18.63 8.69 7.68
CA TYR A 14 -17.51 8.87 6.80
C TYR A 14 -17.05 10.32 6.83
N HIS A 15 -15.76 10.51 7.03
CA HIS A 15 -15.07 11.79 6.91
C HIS A 15 -14.17 11.69 5.68
N LEU A 16 -14.48 12.47 4.67
CA LEU A 16 -13.75 12.51 3.41
C LEU A 16 -13.20 13.92 3.20
N ARG A 17 -11.91 14.05 2.98
CA ARG A 17 -11.32 15.31 2.51
C ARG A 17 -11.17 15.24 1.00
N ASP A 18 -11.87 16.13 0.29
CA ASP A 18 -11.83 16.23 -1.18
C ASP A 18 -11.12 17.52 -1.59
N ASP A 19 -10.33 17.48 -2.68
CA ASP A 19 -9.52 18.62 -3.15
C ASP A 19 -10.34 19.85 -3.55
N LYS A 20 -11.59 19.66 -3.95
CA LYS A 20 -12.48 20.73 -4.41
C LYS A 20 -13.52 21.16 -3.37
N GLN A 21 -13.97 20.21 -2.57
CA GLN A 21 -15.09 20.42 -1.65
C GLN A 21 -14.67 20.56 -0.17
N GLY A 22 -13.39 20.27 0.14
CA GLY A 22 -12.89 20.25 1.50
C GLY A 22 -13.40 19.04 2.29
N TRP A 23 -13.74 19.23 3.56
CA TRP A 23 -14.27 18.16 4.40
C TRP A 23 -15.73 17.88 4.11
N LEU A 24 -16.05 16.59 3.93
CA LEU A 24 -17.40 16.06 3.73
C LEU A 24 -17.66 15.00 4.80
N ASP A 25 -18.64 15.29 5.65
CA ASP A 25 -19.07 14.38 6.71
C ASP A 25 -20.47 13.85 6.35
N PHE A 26 -20.59 12.53 6.23
CA PHE A 26 -21.86 11.94 5.85
C PHE A 26 -22.00 10.50 6.31
N GLN A 27 -23.25 10.08 6.51
CA GLN A 27 -23.59 8.68 6.69
C GLN A 27 -23.93 8.07 5.33
N PHE A 28 -23.39 6.90 5.06
CA PHE A 28 -23.64 6.17 3.84
C PHE A 28 -24.17 4.78 4.16
N GLN A 29 -25.35 4.48 3.67
CA GLN A 29 -25.92 3.14 3.75
C GLN A 29 -25.57 2.38 2.45
N PRO A 30 -24.67 1.40 2.49
CA PRO A 30 -24.30 0.65 1.31
C PRO A 30 -25.48 -0.14 0.75
N THR A 31 -25.48 -0.34 -0.55
CA THR A 31 -26.31 -1.34 -1.19
C THR A 31 -25.57 -2.66 -1.11
N PHE A 32 -26.18 -3.64 -0.47
CA PHE A 32 -25.72 -5.03 -0.50
C PHE A 32 -26.42 -5.76 -1.64
N TRP A 33 -25.90 -6.93 -1.98
CA TRP A 33 -26.43 -7.72 -3.08
C TRP A 33 -26.82 -9.10 -2.57
N LYS A 34 -28.06 -9.49 -2.80
CA LYS A 34 -28.57 -10.81 -2.42
C LYS A 34 -28.57 -11.73 -3.63
N ARG A 35 -27.89 -12.85 -3.52
CA ARG A 35 -27.86 -13.88 -4.56
C ARG A 35 -29.27 -14.40 -4.85
N VAL A 36 -29.55 -14.60 -6.13
CA VAL A 36 -30.79 -15.22 -6.62
C VAL A 36 -30.45 -16.39 -7.55
N GLU A 37 -31.35 -17.36 -7.66
CA GLU A 37 -31.10 -18.56 -8.47
C GLU A 37 -31.27 -18.29 -9.96
N GLU A 38 -32.21 -17.44 -10.33
CA GLU A 38 -32.52 -17.09 -11.71
C GLU A 38 -32.43 -15.59 -11.92
N TYR A 39 -32.25 -15.20 -13.19
CA TYR A 39 -32.27 -13.77 -13.56
C TYR A 39 -33.62 -13.14 -13.22
N GLN A 40 -33.54 -11.96 -12.63
CA GLN A 40 -34.69 -11.10 -12.35
C GLN A 40 -34.38 -9.69 -12.87
N ASP A 41 -35.41 -8.89 -13.12
CA ASP A 41 -35.22 -7.51 -13.55
C ASP A 41 -34.44 -6.70 -12.49
N GLY A 42 -33.42 -5.98 -12.94
CA GLY A 42 -32.48 -5.27 -12.06
C GLY A 42 -31.37 -6.14 -11.43
N ALA A 43 -31.31 -7.43 -11.71
CA ALA A 43 -30.23 -8.29 -11.26
C ALA A 43 -28.93 -7.98 -11.99
N GLN A 44 -27.80 -8.06 -11.26
CA GLN A 44 -26.46 -7.95 -11.82
C GLN A 44 -25.71 -9.28 -11.72
N PRO A 45 -24.78 -9.55 -12.67
CA PRO A 45 -23.98 -10.77 -12.65
C PRO A 45 -23.01 -10.75 -11.45
N ILE A 46 -22.77 -11.92 -10.88
CA ILE A 46 -21.75 -12.14 -9.85
C ILE A 46 -20.47 -12.64 -10.50
N LEU A 47 -19.31 -12.14 -10.11
CA LEU A 47 -18.00 -12.55 -10.65
C LEU A 47 -17.82 -14.07 -10.69
N THR A 48 -18.28 -14.77 -9.67
CA THR A 48 -18.19 -16.23 -9.54
C THR A 48 -19.36 -16.99 -10.20
N GLY A 49 -20.21 -16.30 -10.95
CA GLY A 49 -21.38 -16.83 -11.64
C GLY A 49 -22.69 -16.69 -10.87
N GLY A 50 -23.79 -16.66 -11.61
CA GLY A 50 -25.15 -16.41 -11.10
C GLY A 50 -25.49 -14.93 -11.04
N TRP A 51 -26.59 -14.60 -10.38
CA TRP A 51 -27.19 -13.27 -10.35
C TRP A 51 -27.41 -12.80 -8.92
N ALA A 52 -27.42 -11.49 -8.71
CA ALA A 52 -27.77 -10.88 -7.44
C ALA A 52 -28.64 -9.64 -7.66
N ILE A 53 -29.58 -9.42 -6.74
CA ILE A 53 -30.45 -8.23 -6.69
C ILE A 53 -30.02 -7.29 -5.56
N PRO A 54 -30.22 -5.97 -5.71
CA PRO A 54 -29.86 -5.02 -4.67
C PRO A 54 -30.76 -5.14 -3.44
N THR A 55 -30.19 -4.97 -2.25
CA THR A 55 -30.91 -4.93 -0.98
C THR A 55 -30.27 -3.92 -0.01
N LYS A 56 -31.11 -3.30 0.83
CA LYS A 56 -30.63 -2.48 1.95
C LYS A 56 -30.58 -3.27 3.28
N LYS A 57 -31.13 -4.49 3.28
CA LYS A 57 -31.12 -5.33 4.48
C LYS A 57 -29.76 -5.97 4.67
N TYR A 58 -29.12 -5.68 5.78
CA TYR A 58 -27.87 -6.31 6.20
C TYR A 58 -28.14 -7.48 7.12
N ASP A 59 -27.56 -8.62 6.81
CA ASP A 59 -27.49 -9.77 7.70
C ASP A 59 -26.08 -10.38 7.60
N LYS A 60 -25.33 -10.30 8.69
CA LYS A 60 -23.96 -10.82 8.76
C LYS A 60 -23.89 -12.33 8.47
N TYR A 61 -24.94 -13.05 8.86
CA TYR A 61 -24.98 -14.51 8.77
C TYR A 61 -25.63 -15.04 7.49
N ASP A 62 -26.27 -14.18 6.69
CA ASP A 62 -26.83 -14.59 5.40
C ASP A 62 -25.71 -14.97 4.43
N PRO A 63 -25.57 -16.24 4.01
CA PRO A 63 -24.52 -16.67 3.09
C PRO A 63 -24.72 -16.14 1.67
N ASP A 64 -25.95 -15.77 1.32
CA ASP A 64 -26.28 -15.25 -0.01
C ASP A 64 -26.15 -13.72 -0.09
N LEU A 65 -25.88 -13.04 1.03
CA LEU A 65 -25.58 -11.62 1.03
C LEU A 65 -24.13 -11.36 0.65
N LEU A 66 -23.92 -10.63 -0.45
CA LEU A 66 -22.63 -10.32 -1.05
C LEU A 66 -22.16 -8.91 -0.72
N GLU A 67 -20.85 -8.66 -0.90
CA GLU A 67 -20.18 -7.37 -0.63
C GLU A 67 -20.33 -6.88 0.83
N LYS A 68 -20.59 -7.78 1.76
CA LYS A 68 -20.77 -7.45 3.19
C LYS A 68 -19.47 -7.31 3.96
N ASP A 69 -18.35 -7.76 3.41
CA ASP A 69 -17.03 -7.84 4.00
C ASP A 69 -16.01 -6.87 3.35
N ILE A 70 -16.47 -6.01 2.45
CA ILE A 70 -15.62 -4.96 1.89
C ILE A 70 -15.26 -3.95 2.99
N ASP A 71 -13.96 -3.61 3.09
CA ASP A 71 -13.51 -2.54 3.98
C ASP A 71 -14.28 -1.23 3.72
N LYS A 72 -14.59 -0.50 4.80
CA LYS A 72 -15.43 0.69 4.71
C LYS A 72 -14.81 1.80 3.87
N SER A 73 -13.49 1.99 3.98
CA SER A 73 -12.79 2.99 3.18
C SER A 73 -12.75 2.60 1.70
N LEU A 74 -12.49 1.33 1.39
CA LEU A 74 -12.53 0.84 0.01
C LEU A 74 -13.94 0.95 -0.58
N LEU A 75 -14.95 0.63 0.21
CA LEU A 75 -16.35 0.71 -0.21
C LEU A 75 -16.73 2.13 -0.63
N ILE A 76 -16.45 3.12 0.22
CA ILE A 76 -16.84 4.50 -0.06
C ILE A 76 -16.03 5.10 -1.21
N LEU A 77 -14.72 4.82 -1.28
CA LEU A 77 -13.89 5.26 -2.39
C LEU A 77 -14.35 4.64 -3.71
N ARG A 78 -14.73 3.35 -3.70
CA ARG A 78 -15.34 2.71 -4.86
C ARG A 78 -16.63 3.42 -5.29
N GLU A 79 -17.56 3.67 -4.36
CA GLU A 79 -18.86 4.28 -4.70
C GLU A 79 -18.73 5.69 -5.26
N LEU A 80 -17.80 6.49 -4.75
CA LEU A 80 -17.65 7.89 -5.15
C LEU A 80 -16.71 8.09 -6.35
N TYR A 81 -15.68 7.25 -6.49
CA TYR A 81 -14.58 7.51 -7.44
C TYR A 81 -14.35 6.41 -8.49
N TYR A 82 -15.24 5.40 -8.62
CA TYR A 82 -15.04 4.31 -9.58
C TYR A 82 -14.97 4.76 -11.05
N LYS A 83 -15.61 5.87 -11.42
CA LYS A 83 -15.62 6.42 -12.79
C LYS A 83 -14.36 7.22 -13.14
N GLN A 84 -13.52 7.53 -12.16
CA GLN A 84 -12.34 8.35 -12.41
C GLN A 84 -11.23 7.51 -13.03
N ASP A 85 -10.79 7.88 -14.23
CA ASP A 85 -9.75 7.19 -14.98
C ASP A 85 -8.41 7.90 -14.94
N ASP A 86 -8.42 9.23 -15.03
CA ASP A 86 -7.22 10.03 -15.14
C ASP A 86 -6.89 10.63 -13.76
N VAL A 87 -5.69 10.33 -13.31
CA VAL A 87 -5.17 10.82 -12.04
C VAL A 87 -4.15 11.90 -12.35
N VAL A 88 -4.48 13.12 -12.03
CA VAL A 88 -3.51 14.23 -12.04
C VAL A 88 -2.92 14.33 -10.64
N PRO A 89 -1.62 14.61 -10.48
CA PRO A 89 -1.06 14.91 -9.17
C PRO A 89 -1.88 15.99 -8.48
N LEU A 90 -2.38 15.66 -7.26
CA LEU A 90 -3.17 16.60 -6.48
C LEU A 90 -2.25 17.48 -5.64
N TRP A 91 -2.72 18.69 -5.40
CA TRP A 91 -2.12 19.51 -4.38
C TRP A 91 -2.39 18.93 -2.99
N HIS A 92 -1.33 18.81 -2.20
CA HIS A 92 -1.37 18.36 -0.82
C HIS A 92 -0.58 19.30 0.05
N ASN A 93 -1.07 19.51 1.26
CA ASN A 93 -0.27 20.12 2.30
C ASN A 93 0.63 19.05 2.92
N ILE A 94 1.87 18.98 2.45
CA ILE A 94 2.86 17.97 2.87
C ILE A 94 3.76 18.60 3.93
N VAL A 95 3.88 17.90 5.06
CA VAL A 95 4.81 18.29 6.14
C VAL A 95 5.77 17.14 6.38
N TYR A 96 7.07 17.41 6.29
CA TYR A 96 8.12 16.49 6.76
C TYR A 96 8.33 16.68 8.25
N ILE A 97 8.58 15.59 8.98
CA ILE A 97 8.79 15.59 10.43
C ILE A 97 9.94 14.68 10.82
N ASP A 98 10.71 15.10 11.81
CA ASP A 98 11.69 14.31 12.53
C ASP A 98 11.74 14.77 13.98
N ILE A 99 11.91 13.85 14.94
CA ILE A 99 12.01 14.16 16.36
C ILE A 99 13.31 13.65 16.95
N GLU A 100 13.85 14.41 17.91
CA GLU A 100 15.00 13.99 18.69
C GLU A 100 14.62 13.86 20.16
N ILE A 101 15.14 12.82 20.80
CA ILE A 101 14.94 12.53 22.22
C ILE A 101 16.27 12.43 22.96
N GLU A 102 16.26 12.58 24.28
CA GLU A 102 17.42 12.18 25.06
C GLU A 102 17.66 10.67 24.93
N ILE A 103 18.91 10.27 24.63
CA ILE A 103 19.23 8.85 24.46
C ILE A 103 19.29 8.20 25.84
N GLY A 104 18.41 7.23 26.10
CA GLY A 104 18.33 6.54 27.39
C GLY A 104 18.32 5.02 27.30
N GLY A 105 18.22 4.43 26.09
CA GLY A 105 18.16 2.98 25.91
C GLY A 105 17.98 2.55 24.46
N ALA A 106 17.82 1.25 24.24
CA ALA A 106 17.51 0.71 22.92
C ALA A 106 16.04 0.98 22.53
N LEU A 107 15.81 1.39 21.30
CA LEU A 107 14.49 1.74 20.77
C LEU A 107 13.67 0.49 20.41
N THR A 108 13.31 -0.31 21.43
CA THR A 108 12.37 -1.44 21.26
C THR A 108 10.93 -0.94 21.24
N PRO A 109 9.94 -1.71 20.70
CA PRO A 109 8.53 -1.32 20.74
C PRO A 109 8.02 -1.02 22.16
N GLU A 110 8.48 -1.76 23.18
CA GLU A 110 8.13 -1.51 24.58
C GLU A 110 8.76 -0.21 25.12
N TYR A 111 10.02 0.08 24.74
CA TYR A 111 10.67 1.33 25.11
C TYR A 111 9.94 2.52 24.49
N ILE A 112 9.57 2.42 23.21
CA ILE A 112 8.79 3.46 22.51
C ILE A 112 7.43 3.64 23.17
N ARG A 113 6.73 2.55 23.54
CA ARG A 113 5.45 2.62 24.26
C ARG A 113 5.57 3.27 25.63
N SER A 114 6.65 3.00 26.35
CA SER A 114 6.90 3.63 27.65
C SER A 114 7.34 5.08 27.54
N ALA A 115 7.84 5.53 26.38
CA ALA A 115 8.34 6.86 26.05
C ALA A 115 9.04 7.57 27.25
N PRO A 116 10.11 6.98 27.84
CA PRO A 116 10.62 7.40 29.13
C PRO A 116 11.41 8.70 29.07
N MET A 117 11.96 9.04 27.90
CA MET A 117 12.87 10.16 27.73
C MET A 117 12.17 11.38 27.13
N PRO A 118 12.58 12.60 27.50
CA PRO A 118 11.97 13.81 26.95
C PRO A 118 12.31 14.00 25.47
N ILE A 119 11.38 14.58 24.73
CA ILE A 119 11.62 15.11 23.40
C ILE A 119 12.43 16.41 23.55
N THR A 120 13.57 16.48 22.87
CA THR A 120 14.49 17.63 22.93
C THR A 120 14.28 18.58 21.77
N SER A 121 13.95 18.07 20.57
CA SER A 121 13.58 18.91 19.44
C SER A 121 12.60 18.21 18.49
N ILE A 122 11.89 19.04 17.72
CA ILE A 122 11.01 18.61 16.63
C ILE A 122 11.33 19.47 15.41
N ALA A 123 11.78 18.84 14.32
CA ALA A 123 12.01 19.52 13.05
C ALA A 123 10.86 19.26 12.09
N LEU A 124 10.43 20.31 11.40
CA LEU A 124 9.37 20.26 10.38
C LEU A 124 9.83 21.00 9.12
N ILE A 125 9.40 20.52 7.95
CA ILE A 125 9.41 21.32 6.72
C ILE A 125 7.99 21.36 6.16
N ASP A 126 7.45 22.57 6.01
CA ASP A 126 6.24 22.82 5.25
C ASP A 126 6.59 22.95 3.75
N VAL A 127 6.19 21.98 2.96
CA VAL A 127 6.49 21.96 1.52
C VAL A 127 5.82 23.11 0.77
N THR A 128 4.68 23.62 1.27
CA THR A 128 3.91 24.69 0.62
C THR A 128 4.61 26.03 0.75
N THR A 129 5.04 26.39 1.95
CA THR A 129 5.72 27.67 2.23
C THR A 129 7.24 27.59 2.11
N LYS A 130 7.79 26.37 2.01
CA LYS A 130 9.24 26.09 2.09
C LYS A 130 9.86 26.47 3.43
N GLN A 131 9.04 26.62 4.46
CA GLN A 131 9.52 26.96 5.79
C GLN A 131 10.08 25.74 6.51
N LYS A 132 11.29 25.86 7.01
CA LYS A 132 11.97 24.91 7.88
C LYS A 132 11.79 25.36 9.33
N ILE A 133 11.17 24.56 10.15
CA ILE A 133 10.79 24.89 11.52
C ILE A 133 11.52 23.93 12.45
N CYS A 134 12.19 24.44 13.47
CA CYS A 134 12.74 23.63 14.55
C CYS A 134 12.26 24.17 15.89
N LEU A 135 11.51 23.35 16.61
CA LEU A 135 11.20 23.59 18.01
C LEU A 135 12.27 22.91 18.84
N ILE A 136 12.90 23.64 19.78
CA ILE A 136 14.05 23.16 20.55
C ILE A 136 13.87 23.47 22.04
N VAL A 137 14.17 22.51 22.92
CA VAL A 137 14.22 22.75 24.36
C VAL A 137 15.51 23.49 24.69
N ASP A 138 15.40 24.76 25.07
CA ASP A 138 16.52 25.60 25.56
C ASP A 138 16.23 26.08 26.97
N LYS A 139 16.73 25.33 27.96
CA LYS A 139 16.59 25.67 29.39
C LYS A 139 17.48 26.86 29.81
N THR A 140 18.47 27.17 29.00
CA THR A 140 19.50 28.18 29.31
C THR A 140 19.19 29.55 28.72
N GLY A 141 18.31 29.61 27.73
CA GLY A 141 17.95 30.84 27.02
C GLY A 141 19.04 31.33 26.06
N GLN A 142 19.86 30.41 25.53
CA GLN A 142 20.94 30.75 24.60
C GLN A 142 20.42 31.01 23.19
N ILE A 143 19.27 30.42 22.84
CA ILE A 143 18.67 30.54 21.51
C ILE A 143 17.62 31.65 21.51
N GLN A 144 17.73 32.55 20.56
CA GLN A 144 16.69 33.52 20.26
C GLN A 144 15.76 33.01 19.19
N GLU A 145 14.47 33.28 19.34
CA GLU A 145 13.50 32.95 18.29
C GLU A 145 13.86 33.71 17.02
N THR A 146 13.95 32.99 15.91
CA THR A 146 14.27 33.55 14.59
C THR A 146 13.26 33.06 13.56
N ASN A 147 12.88 33.95 12.66
CA ASN A 147 12.05 33.61 11.50
C ASN A 147 12.59 34.35 10.26
N GLN A 148 13.71 33.87 9.75
CA GLN A 148 14.44 34.48 8.64
C GLN A 148 14.89 33.42 7.63
N ASP A 149 15.02 33.79 6.37
CA ASP A 149 15.55 32.94 5.29
C ASP A 149 14.89 31.56 5.21
N SER A 150 13.56 31.49 5.37
CA SER A 150 12.77 30.26 5.41
C SER A 150 13.11 29.33 6.59
N LYS A 151 13.87 29.79 7.59
CA LYS A 151 14.21 29.05 8.81
C LYS A 151 13.53 29.71 10.01
N HIS A 152 12.71 28.95 10.73
CA HIS A 152 12.02 29.38 11.95
C HIS A 152 12.46 28.52 13.12
N ILE A 153 13.28 29.07 14.00
CA ILE A 153 13.73 28.42 15.24
C ILE A 153 12.87 28.91 16.40
N ILE A 154 12.25 27.98 17.10
CA ILE A 154 11.32 28.28 18.21
C ILE A 154 11.89 27.67 19.49
N PRO A 155 12.60 28.47 20.32
CA PRO A 155 13.10 28.01 21.62
C PRO A 155 11.96 27.82 22.62
N CYS A 156 12.08 26.78 23.43
CA CYS A 156 11.12 26.38 24.47
C CYS A 156 11.86 26.15 25.79
N LYS A 157 11.36 26.67 26.88
CA LYS A 157 11.99 26.54 28.20
C LYS A 157 11.84 25.14 28.80
N SER A 158 10.91 24.36 28.27
CA SER A 158 10.62 23.01 28.74
C SER A 158 10.01 22.17 27.62
N GLU A 159 10.06 20.86 27.79
CA GLU A 159 9.38 19.91 26.87
C GLU A 159 7.87 20.18 26.78
N LYS A 160 7.21 20.50 27.91
CA LYS A 160 5.78 20.83 27.91
C LYS A 160 5.46 22.04 27.03
N GLU A 161 6.31 23.07 27.06
CA GLU A 161 6.18 24.23 26.18
C GLU A 161 6.43 23.85 24.72
N LEU A 162 7.46 23.05 24.46
CA LEU A 162 7.76 22.52 23.13
C LEU A 162 6.54 21.78 22.54
N ILE A 163 5.96 20.85 23.30
CA ILE A 163 4.77 20.09 22.87
C ILE A 163 3.59 21.03 22.61
N GLY A 164 3.33 21.99 23.50
CA GLY A 164 2.23 22.94 23.32
C GLY A 164 2.38 23.79 22.05
N LYS A 165 3.59 24.31 21.79
CA LYS A 165 3.89 25.08 20.57
C LYS A 165 3.86 24.19 19.32
N PHE A 166 4.36 22.94 19.42
CA PHE A 166 4.29 21.97 18.35
C PHE A 166 2.83 21.68 17.95
N LEU A 167 1.95 21.36 18.90
CA LEU A 167 0.54 21.08 18.61
C LEU A 167 -0.13 22.29 17.94
N SER A 168 0.14 23.51 18.41
CA SER A 168 -0.41 24.72 17.80
C SER A 168 0.13 24.94 16.36
N LYS A 169 1.41 24.69 16.14
CA LYS A 169 2.02 24.78 14.81
C LYS A 169 1.51 23.69 13.87
N PHE A 170 1.30 22.48 14.38
CA PHE A 170 0.74 21.37 13.61
C PHE A 170 -0.69 21.64 13.16
N GLU A 171 -1.54 22.21 14.04
CA GLU A 171 -2.89 22.65 13.68
C GLU A 171 -2.86 23.78 12.63
N GLU A 172 -1.93 24.74 12.74
CA GLU A 172 -1.74 25.82 11.75
C GLU A 172 -1.34 25.27 10.38
N LEU A 173 -0.43 24.29 10.36
CA LEU A 173 0.05 23.65 9.14
C LEU A 173 -1.02 22.78 8.47
N ASP A 174 -1.98 22.23 9.20
CA ASP A 174 -3.07 21.36 8.73
C ASP A 174 -2.62 20.34 7.66
N PRO A 175 -1.66 19.46 7.96
CA PRO A 175 -1.09 18.56 6.95
C PRO A 175 -2.14 17.58 6.43
N THR A 176 -2.19 17.41 5.11
CA THR A 176 -2.92 16.29 4.48
C THR A 176 -2.07 15.05 4.40
N ILE A 177 -0.75 15.25 4.31
CA ILE A 177 0.26 14.17 4.31
C ILE A 177 1.38 14.56 5.28
N LEU A 178 1.64 13.68 6.24
CA LEU A 178 2.76 13.75 7.17
C LEU A 178 3.81 12.72 6.78
N VAL A 179 5.07 13.12 6.66
CA VAL A 179 6.13 12.23 6.17
C VAL A 179 7.33 12.29 7.10
N GLY A 180 7.80 11.15 7.52
CA GLY A 180 9.09 11.00 8.22
C GLY A 180 9.87 9.82 7.67
N TYR A 181 11.06 9.58 8.19
CA TYR A 181 11.91 8.46 7.80
C TYR A 181 12.01 7.44 8.94
N ASN A 182 11.58 6.21 8.74
CA ASN A 182 11.38 5.21 9.78
C ASN A 182 10.35 5.64 10.85
N SER A 183 9.56 6.63 10.53
CA SER A 183 8.67 7.33 11.44
C SER A 183 7.45 6.50 11.87
N ALA A 184 7.10 5.47 11.11
CA ALA A 184 6.05 4.52 11.49
C ALA A 184 6.45 3.67 12.70
N TYR A 185 7.75 3.44 12.88
CA TYR A 185 8.28 2.61 13.96
C TYR A 185 8.85 3.42 15.12
N PHE A 186 9.19 4.68 14.92
CA PHE A 186 9.79 5.50 15.97
C PHE A 186 9.05 6.83 16.20
N ASP A 187 9.19 7.82 15.31
CA ASP A 187 8.77 9.20 15.57
C ASP A 187 7.29 9.31 15.97
N ILE A 188 6.39 8.74 15.19
CA ILE A 188 4.96 8.89 15.40
C ILE A 188 4.47 8.13 16.63
N PRO A 189 4.86 6.85 16.85
CA PRO A 189 4.52 6.17 18.09
C PRO A 189 5.13 6.84 19.34
N TYR A 190 6.40 7.26 19.29
CA TYR A 190 7.03 7.93 20.42
C TYR A 190 6.33 9.24 20.74
N LEU A 191 6.07 10.05 19.72
CA LEU A 191 5.34 11.32 19.86
C LEU A 191 3.98 11.08 20.51
N TYR A 192 3.20 10.11 20.04
CA TYR A 192 1.90 9.77 20.61
C TYR A 192 1.99 9.46 22.10
N PHE A 193 2.85 8.50 22.49
CA PHE A 193 2.95 8.09 23.89
C PHE A 193 3.53 9.18 24.77
N ARG A 194 4.52 9.93 24.29
CA ARG A 194 5.13 11.01 25.05
C ARG A 194 4.19 12.18 25.28
N LEU A 195 3.46 12.59 24.24
CA LEU A 195 2.42 13.61 24.36
C LEU A 195 1.35 13.19 25.37
N SER A 196 0.86 11.94 25.28
CA SER A 196 -0.13 11.41 26.23
C SER A 196 0.32 11.52 27.68
N GLN A 197 1.61 11.29 27.95
CA GLN A 197 2.19 11.40 29.30
C GLN A 197 2.35 12.85 29.77
N VAL A 198 2.77 13.77 28.89
CA VAL A 198 3.14 15.14 29.28
C VAL A 198 1.94 16.08 29.32
N VAL A 199 1.01 15.94 28.38
CA VAL A 199 -0.14 16.85 28.23
C VAL A 199 -1.50 16.17 28.30
N GLY A 200 -1.55 14.83 28.29
CA GLY A 200 -2.78 14.03 28.36
C GLY A 200 -3.31 13.61 26.99
N GLU A 201 -4.12 12.54 26.98
CA GLU A 201 -4.65 11.93 25.75
C GLU A 201 -5.56 12.88 24.95
N ASP A 202 -6.31 13.76 25.61
CA ASP A 202 -7.19 14.73 24.93
C ASP A 202 -6.38 15.70 24.06
N GLU A 203 -5.21 16.14 24.53
CA GLU A 203 -4.34 17.05 23.76
C GLU A 203 -3.69 16.35 22.56
N VAL A 204 -3.41 15.05 22.66
CA VAL A 204 -2.89 14.25 21.52
C VAL A 204 -3.85 14.27 20.32
N ASN A 205 -5.15 14.33 20.59
CA ASN A 205 -6.16 14.38 19.54
C ASN A 205 -6.09 15.65 18.67
N ARG A 206 -5.33 16.67 19.11
CA ARG A 206 -5.05 17.88 18.30
C ARG A 206 -4.19 17.61 17.06
N LEU A 207 -3.46 16.50 17.04
CA LEU A 207 -2.75 16.03 15.83
C LEU A 207 -3.72 15.68 14.67
N SER A 208 -4.99 15.48 14.98
CA SER A 208 -6.01 15.14 13.99
C SER A 208 -6.96 16.31 13.75
N PRO A 209 -7.22 16.71 12.49
CA PRO A 209 -8.27 17.67 12.16
C PRO A 209 -9.66 17.18 12.59
N LEU A 210 -9.84 15.86 12.75
CA LEU A 210 -11.07 15.23 13.25
C LEU A 210 -11.04 14.99 14.76
N LYS A 211 -10.02 15.49 15.46
CA LYS A 211 -9.79 15.32 16.90
C LYS A 211 -9.84 13.84 17.33
N LYS A 212 -9.24 12.98 16.53
CA LYS A 212 -9.20 11.54 16.77
C LYS A 212 -7.88 10.91 16.35
N VAL A 213 -7.12 10.44 17.35
CA VAL A 213 -5.89 9.67 17.16
C VAL A 213 -6.09 8.31 17.81
N GLN A 214 -5.75 7.24 17.11
CA GLN A 214 -5.99 5.87 17.57
C GLN A 214 -4.68 5.10 17.64
N TYR A 215 -4.50 4.38 18.73
CA TYR A 215 -3.45 3.40 18.91
C TYR A 215 -3.99 1.99 18.71
N SER A 216 -3.21 1.14 18.06
CA SER A 216 -3.41 -0.30 18.02
C SER A 216 -2.08 -1.03 18.10
N ASP A 217 -2.08 -2.20 18.75
CA ASP A 217 -0.97 -3.14 18.71
C ASP A 217 -1.25 -4.15 17.59
N PHE A 218 -0.34 -4.24 16.64
CA PHE A 218 -0.43 -5.23 15.58
C PHE A 218 0.85 -6.05 15.51
N ASN A 219 0.78 -7.31 15.95
CA ASN A 219 1.93 -8.23 16.02
C ASN A 219 3.11 -7.68 16.85
N GLY A 220 2.85 -6.93 17.91
CA GLY A 220 3.87 -6.32 18.77
C GLY A 220 4.39 -4.96 18.27
N GLU A 221 3.90 -4.47 17.12
CA GLU A 221 4.26 -3.17 16.58
C GLU A 221 3.23 -2.10 16.98
N ASN A 222 3.73 -0.92 17.38
CA ASN A 222 2.88 0.20 17.77
C ASN A 222 2.38 0.94 16.52
N GLN A 223 1.11 0.81 16.21
CA GLN A 223 0.48 1.51 15.10
C GLN A 223 -0.36 2.70 15.59
N ILE A 224 -0.06 3.89 15.08
CA ILE A 224 -0.81 5.11 15.36
C ILE A 224 -1.52 5.56 14.09
N LYS A 225 -2.82 5.75 14.18
CA LYS A 225 -3.65 6.32 13.11
C LYS A 225 -4.14 7.71 13.50
N ILE A 226 -3.75 8.71 12.74
CA ILE A 226 -4.18 10.11 12.89
C ILE A 226 -5.33 10.33 11.90
N ALA A 227 -6.56 10.39 12.39
CA ALA A 227 -7.71 10.51 11.51
C ALA A 227 -7.64 11.81 10.69
N GLY A 228 -7.75 11.70 9.37
CA GLY A 228 -7.71 12.84 8.45
C GLY A 228 -6.30 13.27 7.98
N VAL A 229 -5.24 12.69 8.54
CA VAL A 229 -3.85 12.91 8.10
C VAL A 229 -3.30 11.59 7.58
N ASN A 230 -2.75 11.58 6.37
CA ASN A 230 -2.10 10.39 5.83
C ASN A 230 -0.64 10.38 6.27
N HIS A 231 -0.28 9.46 7.15
CA HIS A 231 1.11 9.27 7.53
C HIS A 231 1.82 8.34 6.54
N LEU A 232 2.89 8.82 5.92
CA LEU A 232 3.72 8.07 5.00
C LEU A 232 5.16 7.98 5.52
N ASP A 233 5.66 6.77 5.70
CA ASP A 233 7.04 6.51 6.08
C ASP A 233 7.91 6.39 4.82
N TYR A 234 8.86 7.33 4.65
CA TYR A 234 9.68 7.41 3.45
C TYR A 234 10.64 6.23 3.27
N MET A 235 11.13 5.62 4.38
CA MET A 235 11.93 4.39 4.31
C MET A 235 11.10 3.22 3.76
N LEU A 236 9.86 3.10 4.19
CA LEU A 236 8.95 2.06 3.69
C LEU A 236 8.58 2.31 2.22
N LEU A 237 8.35 3.56 1.81
CA LEU A 237 8.15 3.91 0.40
C LEU A 237 9.38 3.57 -0.44
N HIS A 238 10.58 3.86 0.08
CA HIS A 238 11.83 3.50 -0.60
C HIS A 238 11.92 1.99 -0.82
N LYS A 239 11.72 1.18 0.23
CA LYS A 239 11.69 -0.29 0.13
C LYS A 239 10.66 -0.80 -0.85
N LYS A 240 9.50 -0.15 -0.93
CA LYS A 240 8.42 -0.54 -1.84
C LYS A 240 8.74 -0.25 -3.30
N TYR A 241 9.26 0.92 -3.59
CA TYR A 241 9.42 1.40 -4.98
C TYR A 241 10.79 1.10 -5.58
N ILE A 242 11.81 0.95 -4.76
CA ILE A 242 13.12 0.46 -5.18
C ILE A 242 13.15 -1.05 -4.95
N MET A 243 12.93 -1.81 -6.03
CA MET A 243 12.87 -3.28 -5.97
C MET A 243 14.22 -3.96 -5.69
N LYS A 244 15.31 -3.18 -5.65
CA LYS A 244 16.65 -3.65 -5.36
C LYS A 244 16.96 -3.45 -3.89
N GLU A 245 17.47 -4.48 -3.23
CA GLU A 245 17.93 -4.36 -1.85
C GLU A 245 19.08 -3.37 -1.72
N GLU A 246 19.04 -2.58 -0.66
CA GLU A 246 20.07 -1.63 -0.32
C GLU A 246 21.03 -2.23 0.73
N PRO A 247 22.34 -1.94 0.65
CA PRO A 247 23.28 -2.37 1.68
C PRO A 247 22.96 -1.80 3.06
N SER A 248 22.34 -0.63 3.10
CA SER A 248 21.88 0.06 4.30
C SER A 248 20.64 0.89 4.00
N TYR A 249 19.70 0.91 4.94
CA TYR A 249 18.52 1.78 4.89
C TYR A 249 18.61 2.95 5.89
N LYS A 250 19.79 3.27 6.41
CA LYS A 250 19.96 4.48 7.24
C LYS A 250 19.76 5.73 6.39
N LEU A 251 19.10 6.74 6.95
CA LEU A 251 18.78 7.98 6.23
C LEU A 251 20.02 8.63 5.59
N GLY A 252 21.12 8.72 6.34
CA GLY A 252 22.38 9.30 5.83
C GLY A 252 22.95 8.53 4.63
N ASP A 253 22.91 7.20 4.65
CA ASP A 253 23.44 6.36 3.56
C ASP A 253 22.59 6.49 2.30
N ILE A 254 21.26 6.46 2.46
CA ILE A 254 20.31 6.67 1.37
C ILE A 254 20.40 8.09 0.81
N GLY A 255 20.49 9.10 1.69
CA GLY A 255 20.66 10.50 1.29
C GLY A 255 21.94 10.71 0.48
N THR A 256 23.07 10.23 0.97
CA THR A 256 24.36 10.31 0.26
C THR A 256 24.28 9.60 -1.09
N LYS A 257 23.74 8.39 -1.13
CA LYS A 257 23.66 7.59 -2.37
C LYS A 257 22.78 8.24 -3.45
N TYR A 258 21.63 8.75 -3.08
CA TYR A 258 20.64 9.21 -4.06
C TYR A 258 20.69 10.71 -4.35
N VAL A 259 21.05 11.54 -3.36
CA VAL A 259 20.97 13.01 -3.48
C VAL A 259 22.26 13.73 -3.10
N ASP A 260 23.33 12.98 -2.83
CA ASP A 260 24.62 13.51 -2.40
C ASP A 260 24.50 14.40 -1.13
N LEU A 261 23.58 14.03 -0.24
CA LEU A 261 23.29 14.75 1.00
C LEU A 261 23.25 13.78 2.17
N GLY A 262 24.32 13.77 2.99
CA GLY A 262 24.42 12.93 4.18
C GLY A 262 23.98 13.67 5.46
N LYS A 263 23.93 12.93 6.57
CA LYS A 263 23.77 13.50 7.92
C LYS A 263 24.96 14.37 8.28
N ILE A 264 24.75 15.31 9.19
CA ILE A 264 25.83 16.11 9.77
C ILE A 264 26.62 15.20 10.72
N GLU A 265 27.92 15.15 10.56
CA GLU A 265 28.84 14.44 11.47
C GLU A 265 29.08 15.30 12.73
N TYR A 266 29.14 14.62 13.87
CA TYR A 266 29.41 15.25 15.16
C TYR A 266 30.27 14.33 16.03
N GLU A 267 31.00 14.91 17.00
CA GLU A 267 31.79 14.15 17.95
C GLU A 267 30.95 13.74 19.18
N GLY A 268 31.18 12.53 19.70
CA GLY A 268 30.52 12.02 20.88
C GLY A 268 29.17 11.37 20.60
N ASN A 269 28.15 11.72 21.36
CA ASN A 269 26.77 11.25 21.18
C ASN A 269 25.80 12.44 21.12
N LEU A 270 24.56 12.15 20.73
CA LEU A 270 23.54 13.17 20.49
C LEU A 270 23.20 13.98 21.75
N ASN A 271 23.20 13.35 22.95
CA ASN A 271 23.00 14.05 24.21
C ASN A 271 24.15 15.05 24.51
N THR A 272 25.37 14.68 24.11
CA THR A 272 26.53 15.57 24.23
C THR A 272 26.39 16.76 23.28
N LEU A 273 26.03 16.52 22.03
CA LEU A 273 25.79 17.57 21.03
C LEU A 273 24.69 18.53 21.49
N PHE A 274 23.57 18.01 21.98
CA PHE A 274 22.47 18.83 22.50
C PHE A 274 22.88 19.73 23.66
N ARG A 275 23.74 19.24 24.57
CA ARG A 275 24.20 19.98 25.74
C ARG A 275 25.27 21.02 25.40
N ASP A 276 26.23 20.63 24.53
CA ASP A 276 27.47 21.37 24.34
C ASP A 276 27.40 22.32 23.12
N ASP A 277 26.62 21.99 22.08
CA ASP A 277 26.39 22.84 20.91
C ASP A 277 24.94 22.71 20.39
N ILE A 278 24.06 23.45 21.00
CA ILE A 278 22.63 23.46 20.67
C ILE A 278 22.34 23.95 19.23
N ASN A 279 23.21 24.81 18.65
CA ASN A 279 23.06 25.28 17.28
C ASN A 279 23.38 24.16 16.29
N ALA A 280 24.49 23.45 16.51
CA ALA A 280 24.80 22.28 15.68
C ALA A 280 23.74 21.18 15.83
N PHE A 281 23.14 21.02 17.00
CA PHE A 281 22.03 20.07 17.21
C PHE A 281 20.75 20.48 16.43
N ILE A 282 20.41 21.77 16.39
CA ILE A 282 19.32 22.30 15.56
C ILE A 282 19.57 22.01 14.08
N ASP A 283 20.79 22.29 13.61
CA ASP A 283 21.15 22.03 12.21
C ASP A 283 21.15 20.53 11.89
N TYR A 284 21.54 19.68 12.83
CA TYR A 284 21.47 18.23 12.72
C TYR A 284 20.02 17.73 12.52
N ASN A 285 19.09 18.15 13.41
CA ASN A 285 17.68 17.72 13.31
C ASN A 285 17.00 18.27 12.03
N LEU A 286 17.29 19.52 11.64
CA LEU A 286 16.81 20.08 10.37
C LEU A 286 17.37 19.33 9.15
N ARG A 287 18.62 18.86 9.22
CA ARG A 287 19.25 18.09 8.14
C ARG A 287 18.50 16.80 7.83
N ASP A 288 17.96 16.13 8.84
CA ASP A 288 17.23 14.87 8.63
C ASP A 288 15.96 15.09 7.79
N VAL A 289 15.19 16.13 8.04
CA VAL A 289 14.02 16.48 7.19
C VAL A 289 14.42 17.05 5.83
N GLU A 290 15.56 17.76 5.71
CA GLU A 290 16.11 18.23 4.43
C GLU A 290 16.50 17.07 3.51
N ILE A 291 17.08 16.01 4.06
CA ILE A 291 17.41 14.80 3.28
C ILE A 291 16.12 14.17 2.72
N ILE A 292 15.05 14.08 3.50
CA ILE A 292 13.75 13.54 3.03
C ILE A 292 13.18 14.42 1.90
N GLU A 293 13.19 15.74 2.06
CA GLU A 293 12.76 16.69 1.02
C GLU A 293 13.56 16.51 -0.28
N ALA A 294 14.88 16.42 -0.18
CA ALA A 294 15.77 16.21 -1.33
C ALA A 294 15.52 14.87 -2.02
N LEU A 295 15.32 13.80 -1.24
CA LEU A 295 14.96 12.48 -1.75
C LEU A 295 13.63 12.54 -2.53
N GLU A 296 12.59 13.16 -1.96
CA GLU A 296 11.30 13.30 -2.65
C GLU A 296 11.40 14.17 -3.91
N ALA A 297 12.19 15.24 -3.86
CA ALA A 297 12.43 16.08 -5.04
C ALA A 297 12.96 15.27 -6.23
N LYS A 298 13.77 14.22 -5.97
CA LYS A 298 14.35 13.34 -6.98
C LYS A 298 13.50 12.11 -7.30
N LEU A 299 13.02 11.41 -6.27
CA LEU A 299 12.43 10.07 -6.41
C LEU A 299 10.92 10.10 -6.62
N LYS A 300 10.22 11.14 -6.16
CA LYS A 300 8.77 11.35 -6.36
C LYS A 300 7.88 10.25 -5.79
N PHE A 301 8.27 9.63 -4.67
CA PHE A 301 7.55 8.50 -4.08
C PHE A 301 6.20 8.88 -3.49
N ILE A 302 6.06 10.10 -2.95
CA ILE A 302 4.77 10.60 -2.46
C ILE A 302 3.82 10.77 -3.64
N ASN A 303 4.29 11.38 -4.75
CA ASN A 303 3.48 11.53 -5.95
C ASN A 303 3.07 10.16 -6.54
N LEU A 304 3.98 9.17 -6.57
CA LEU A 304 3.67 7.80 -6.99
C LEU A 304 2.61 7.17 -6.10
N THR A 305 2.72 7.37 -4.78
CA THR A 305 1.75 6.87 -3.80
C THR A 305 0.37 7.44 -4.06
N ILE A 306 0.23 8.75 -4.24
CA ILE A 306 -1.02 9.43 -4.55
C ILE A 306 -1.63 8.84 -5.83
N MET A 307 -0.84 8.75 -6.90
CA MET A 307 -1.32 8.26 -8.19
C MET A 307 -1.79 6.81 -8.13
N ILE A 308 -0.99 5.92 -7.57
CA ILE A 308 -1.32 4.50 -7.44
C ILE A 308 -2.57 4.32 -6.57
N SER A 309 -2.67 5.08 -5.47
CA SER A 309 -3.84 5.02 -4.59
C SER A 309 -5.12 5.42 -5.32
N HIS A 310 -5.07 6.44 -6.17
CA HIS A 310 -6.22 6.85 -6.99
C HIS A 310 -6.52 5.88 -8.13
N ILE A 311 -5.50 5.29 -8.76
CA ILE A 311 -5.72 4.23 -9.77
C ILE A 311 -6.46 3.04 -9.13
N CYS A 312 -6.07 2.66 -7.92
CA CYS A 312 -6.63 1.51 -7.20
C CYS A 312 -7.85 1.85 -6.32
N ASN A 313 -8.18 3.13 -6.10
CA ASN A 313 -9.20 3.59 -5.14
C ASN A 313 -8.96 3.07 -3.71
N ILE A 314 -7.78 3.32 -3.17
CA ILE A 314 -7.38 2.93 -1.81
C ILE A 314 -6.94 4.13 -0.98
N PRO A 315 -7.05 4.09 0.36
CA PRO A 315 -6.40 5.08 1.22
C PRO A 315 -4.89 5.12 0.99
N TYR A 316 -4.24 6.29 1.07
CA TYR A 316 -2.81 6.42 0.79
C TYR A 316 -1.95 5.54 1.70
N GLU A 317 -2.30 5.45 2.98
CA GLU A 317 -1.61 4.58 3.95
C GLU A 317 -1.70 3.08 3.62
N SER A 318 -2.66 2.69 2.77
CA SER A 318 -2.82 1.31 2.33
C SER A 318 -1.83 0.92 1.21
N ILE A 319 -1.02 1.87 0.73
CA ILE A 319 -0.06 1.65 -0.36
C ILE A 319 0.94 0.54 -0.06
N TYR A 320 1.28 0.32 1.20
CA TYR A 320 2.24 -0.71 1.62
C TYR A 320 1.73 -2.15 1.42
N TRP A 321 0.41 -2.34 1.23
CA TRP A 321 -0.24 -3.64 1.15
C TRP A 321 -0.67 -3.96 -0.29
N ASN A 322 0.13 -4.77 -1.00
CA ASN A 322 -0.19 -5.18 -2.38
C ASN A 322 -1.56 -5.85 -2.51
N THR A 323 -2.00 -6.59 -1.48
CA THR A 323 -3.32 -7.22 -1.45
C THR A 323 -4.45 -6.19 -1.46
N VAL A 324 -4.32 -5.09 -0.71
CA VAL A 324 -5.31 -4.01 -0.66
C VAL A 324 -5.32 -3.23 -1.99
N MET A 325 -4.15 -3.01 -2.60
CA MET A 325 -4.06 -2.38 -3.93
C MET A 325 -4.82 -3.19 -4.98
N ASN A 326 -4.57 -4.51 -5.02
CA ASN A 326 -5.25 -5.40 -5.96
C ASN A 326 -6.75 -5.49 -5.69
N GLU A 327 -7.16 -5.56 -4.42
CA GLU A 327 -8.58 -5.55 -4.03
C GLU A 327 -9.27 -4.26 -4.47
N GLY A 328 -8.69 -3.10 -4.19
CA GLY A 328 -9.24 -1.81 -4.59
C GLY A 328 -9.39 -1.67 -6.10
N ALA A 329 -8.34 -2.03 -6.86
CA ALA A 329 -8.37 -2.01 -8.32
C ALA A 329 -9.46 -2.95 -8.89
N MET A 330 -9.56 -4.16 -8.34
CA MET A 330 -10.58 -5.13 -8.74
C MET A 330 -11.99 -4.63 -8.42
N LEU A 331 -12.23 -4.13 -7.21
CA LEU A 331 -13.53 -3.57 -6.80
C LEU A 331 -13.94 -2.38 -7.69
N LYS A 332 -12.99 -1.51 -8.03
CA LYS A 332 -13.22 -0.39 -8.97
C LYS A 332 -13.61 -0.89 -10.35
N TYR A 333 -12.88 -1.88 -10.89
CA TYR A 333 -13.19 -2.47 -12.18
C TYR A 333 -14.57 -3.14 -12.19
N LEU A 334 -14.84 -4.01 -11.21
CA LEU A 334 -16.12 -4.71 -11.12
C LEU A 334 -17.31 -3.75 -11.02
N LYS A 335 -17.17 -2.66 -10.25
CA LYS A 335 -18.21 -1.63 -10.16
C LYS A 335 -18.50 -0.94 -11.50
N ARG A 336 -17.46 -0.70 -12.31
CA ARG A 336 -17.61 -0.13 -13.67
C ARG A 336 -18.38 -1.06 -14.60
N GLU A 337 -18.06 -2.34 -14.54
CA GLU A 337 -18.68 -3.35 -15.37
C GLU A 337 -20.05 -3.82 -14.86
N GLY A 338 -20.52 -3.32 -13.73
CA GLY A 338 -21.77 -3.75 -13.12
C GLY A 338 -21.73 -5.20 -12.62
N ILE A 339 -20.55 -5.70 -12.24
CA ILE A 339 -20.33 -7.05 -11.74
C ILE A 339 -20.22 -7.02 -10.22
N ILE A 340 -20.92 -7.92 -9.53
CA ILE A 340 -20.92 -8.00 -8.08
C ILE A 340 -19.75 -8.86 -7.60
N SER A 341 -19.00 -8.32 -6.61
CA SER A 341 -17.93 -9.06 -5.97
C SER A 341 -18.48 -10.12 -5.02
N PRO A 342 -17.92 -11.34 -5.03
CA PRO A 342 -18.21 -12.32 -3.99
C PRO A 342 -17.58 -11.87 -2.66
N ASN A 343 -18.08 -12.38 -1.54
CA ASN A 343 -17.41 -12.22 -0.25
C ASN A 343 -16.09 -12.98 -0.22
N LYS A 344 -15.17 -12.54 0.62
CA LYS A 344 -13.94 -13.28 0.91
C LYS A 344 -14.25 -14.62 1.55
N PRO A 345 -13.48 -15.66 1.24
CA PRO A 345 -13.60 -16.94 1.96
C PRO A 345 -13.33 -16.71 3.44
N THR A 346 -14.21 -17.20 4.31
CA THR A 346 -14.00 -17.07 5.75
C THR A 346 -12.89 -18.00 6.20
N THR A 347 -11.95 -17.50 7.01
CA THR A 347 -10.84 -18.29 7.61
C THR A 347 -11.32 -19.46 8.48
N HIS A 348 -12.60 -19.47 8.85
CA HIS A 348 -13.23 -20.53 9.64
C HIS A 348 -13.89 -21.62 8.79
N ASN A 349 -13.85 -21.53 7.45
CA ASN A 349 -14.33 -22.63 6.61
C ASN A 349 -13.32 -23.79 6.69
N PRO A 350 -13.68 -24.94 7.29
CA PRO A 350 -12.77 -26.07 7.42
C PRO A 350 -12.29 -26.64 6.07
N ASN A 351 -13.06 -26.39 5.00
CA ASN A 351 -12.70 -26.79 3.64
C ASN A 351 -11.62 -25.91 3.01
N LEU A 352 -11.34 -24.72 3.60
CA LEU A 352 -10.30 -23.79 3.18
C LEU A 352 -9.01 -23.91 3.96
N ARG A 353 -8.96 -24.73 5.03
CA ARG A 353 -7.73 -24.95 5.81
C ARG A 353 -6.56 -25.47 4.94
N ASN A 354 -6.86 -26.14 3.84
CA ASN A 354 -5.85 -26.60 2.89
C ASN A 354 -5.35 -25.48 1.94
N PHE A 355 -5.96 -24.29 1.93
CA PHE A 355 -5.46 -23.13 1.20
C PHE A 355 -4.39 -22.34 1.95
N ASN A 356 -4.18 -22.62 3.24
CA ASN A 356 -3.09 -22.08 4.06
C ASN A 356 -1.79 -22.90 3.96
N GLU A 357 -1.71 -23.86 3.06
CA GLU A 357 -0.45 -24.49 2.73
C GLU A 357 0.49 -23.43 2.17
N THR A 358 1.64 -23.27 2.82
CA THR A 358 2.72 -22.38 2.36
C THR A 358 3.10 -22.81 0.95
N TYR A 359 2.90 -21.91 -0.02
CA TYR A 359 3.39 -22.15 -1.38
C TYR A 359 4.91 -22.20 -1.33
N ALA A 360 5.48 -23.24 -1.96
CA ALA A 360 6.91 -23.25 -2.22
C ALA A 360 7.25 -22.02 -3.07
N GLY A 361 8.30 -21.30 -2.68
CA GLY A 361 8.82 -20.19 -3.47
C GLY A 361 9.25 -20.64 -4.87
N GLY A 362 9.59 -19.70 -5.74
CA GLY A 362 10.16 -20.00 -7.06
C GLY A 362 11.43 -20.85 -6.90
N PHE A 363 11.61 -21.78 -7.83
CA PHE A 363 12.84 -22.58 -7.89
C PHE A 363 14.01 -21.66 -8.24
N ILE A 364 15.05 -21.66 -7.40
CA ILE A 364 16.29 -20.93 -7.63
C ILE A 364 17.39 -21.97 -7.78
N LEU A 365 18.09 -21.92 -8.92
CA LEU A 365 19.28 -22.74 -9.13
C LEU A 365 20.39 -22.28 -8.19
N GLU A 366 21.02 -23.23 -7.51
CA GLU A 366 22.25 -22.96 -6.75
C GLU A 366 23.33 -22.48 -7.71
N PRO A 367 23.96 -21.33 -7.46
CA PRO A 367 25.01 -20.84 -8.32
C PRO A 367 26.25 -21.73 -8.21
N ILE A 368 26.82 -22.09 -9.33
CA ILE A 368 28.13 -22.78 -9.36
C ILE A 368 29.21 -21.69 -9.32
N PRO A 369 29.98 -21.57 -8.22
CA PRO A 369 31.03 -20.56 -8.14
C PRO A 369 32.08 -20.76 -9.23
N GLY A 370 32.48 -19.69 -9.91
CA GLY A 370 33.47 -19.76 -10.96
C GLY A 370 33.59 -18.43 -11.73
N LEU A 371 34.58 -18.38 -12.63
CA LEU A 371 34.73 -17.30 -13.59
C LEU A 371 34.14 -17.76 -14.93
N TYR A 372 33.18 -17.02 -15.43
CA TYR A 372 32.45 -17.31 -16.66
C TYR A 372 32.75 -16.22 -17.69
N PHE A 373 32.95 -16.62 -18.96
CA PHE A 373 33.15 -15.73 -20.10
C PHE A 373 31.92 -15.81 -21.01
N ASP A 374 31.67 -14.77 -21.79
CA ASP A 374 30.61 -14.70 -22.79
C ASP A 374 29.19 -14.98 -22.20
N VAL A 375 28.92 -14.42 -21.00
CA VAL A 375 27.65 -14.59 -20.31
C VAL A 375 26.58 -13.76 -21.01
N ILE A 376 25.44 -14.41 -21.33
CA ILE A 376 24.24 -13.74 -21.85
C ILE A 376 23.18 -13.77 -20.75
N ASP A 377 22.67 -12.59 -20.37
CA ASP A 377 21.55 -12.43 -19.44
C ASP A 377 20.26 -12.19 -20.23
N LEU A 378 19.27 -13.05 -20.01
CA LEU A 378 17.96 -12.97 -20.66
C LEU A 378 16.87 -12.83 -19.58
N ASP A 379 16.08 -11.77 -19.69
CA ASP A 379 14.96 -11.51 -18.78
C ASP A 379 13.62 -11.52 -19.52
N PHE A 380 12.59 -12.09 -18.89
CA PHE A 380 11.23 -12.07 -19.41
C PHE A 380 10.57 -10.71 -19.14
N THR A 381 10.16 -10.02 -20.17
CA THR A 381 9.40 -8.78 -20.04
C THR A 381 8.09 -9.02 -19.29
N SER A 382 7.95 -8.45 -18.09
CA SER A 382 6.73 -8.54 -17.28
C SER A 382 6.27 -9.99 -17.05
N LEU A 383 7.16 -10.84 -16.51
CA LEU A 383 6.95 -12.29 -16.36
C LEU A 383 5.59 -12.64 -15.71
N TYR A 384 5.32 -12.12 -14.50
CA TYR A 384 4.07 -12.44 -13.80
C TYR A 384 2.81 -11.98 -14.54
N PRO A 385 2.70 -10.72 -15.01
CA PRO A 385 1.58 -10.27 -15.83
C PRO A 385 1.39 -11.12 -17.08
N SER A 386 2.48 -11.53 -17.73
CA SER A 386 2.41 -12.38 -18.92
C SER A 386 1.85 -13.78 -18.60
N ILE A 387 2.25 -14.39 -17.48
CA ILE A 387 1.72 -15.68 -17.02
C ILE A 387 0.22 -15.55 -16.69
N ILE A 388 -0.19 -14.51 -15.96
CA ILE A 388 -1.61 -14.27 -15.62
C ILE A 388 -2.45 -14.18 -16.90
N LYS A 389 -1.99 -13.46 -17.90
CA LYS A 389 -2.68 -13.30 -19.18
C LYS A 389 -2.68 -14.58 -20.00
N SER A 390 -1.54 -15.27 -20.12
CA SER A 390 -1.39 -16.47 -20.94
C SER A 390 -2.21 -17.65 -20.42
N LEU A 391 -2.27 -17.79 -19.10
CA LEU A 391 -3.07 -18.83 -18.45
C LEU A 391 -4.53 -18.39 -18.22
N ASN A 392 -4.83 -17.11 -18.39
CA ASN A 392 -6.14 -16.53 -18.12
C ASN A 392 -6.58 -16.70 -16.65
N LEU A 393 -5.65 -16.40 -15.72
CA LEU A 393 -5.85 -16.63 -14.29
C LEU A 393 -6.99 -15.76 -13.74
N GLY A 394 -7.99 -16.37 -13.15
CA GLY A 394 -9.10 -15.72 -12.47
C GLY A 394 -9.95 -16.76 -11.75
N ILE A 395 -10.62 -16.36 -10.65
CA ILE A 395 -11.53 -17.28 -9.95
C ILE A 395 -12.73 -17.64 -10.83
N GLU A 396 -13.17 -16.70 -11.67
CA GLU A 396 -14.28 -16.86 -12.62
C GLU A 396 -13.92 -17.81 -13.75
N THR A 397 -12.66 -17.85 -14.15
CA THR A 397 -12.16 -18.71 -15.23
C THR A 397 -11.68 -20.07 -14.75
N LEU A 398 -11.41 -20.22 -13.43
CA LEU A 398 -10.96 -21.49 -12.86
C LEU A 398 -12.01 -22.59 -13.05
N VAL A 399 -11.61 -23.68 -13.70
CA VAL A 399 -12.43 -24.88 -13.95
C VAL A 399 -12.20 -25.95 -12.87
N GLY A 400 -10.96 -26.15 -12.47
CA GLY A 400 -10.53 -27.14 -11.51
C GLY A 400 -9.02 -27.29 -11.52
N ARG A 401 -8.52 -28.21 -10.69
CA ARG A 401 -7.09 -28.54 -10.66
C ARG A 401 -6.86 -30.03 -10.55
N ILE A 402 -5.75 -30.52 -11.06
CA ILE A 402 -5.26 -31.86 -10.73
C ILE A 402 -4.85 -31.83 -9.26
N LYS A 403 -5.33 -32.77 -8.46
CA LYS A 403 -4.89 -32.91 -7.07
C LYS A 403 -3.41 -33.24 -7.06
N VAL A 404 -2.61 -32.36 -6.49
CA VAL A 404 -1.18 -32.56 -6.29
C VAL A 404 -0.93 -33.31 -4.98
N ASP A 405 0.13 -34.11 -4.93
CA ASP A 405 0.66 -34.67 -3.69
C ASP A 405 1.59 -33.65 -2.99
N HIS A 406 2.25 -34.06 -1.91
CA HIS A 406 3.10 -33.17 -1.11
C HIS A 406 4.46 -32.84 -1.77
N ARG A 407 4.73 -33.28 -2.99
CA ARG A 407 5.96 -32.97 -3.70
C ARG A 407 5.97 -31.52 -4.20
N PRO A 408 7.13 -30.88 -4.27
CA PRO A 408 7.24 -29.54 -4.85
C PRO A 408 6.67 -29.46 -6.27
N THR A 409 6.05 -28.35 -6.63
CA THR A 409 5.37 -28.15 -7.92
C THR A 409 6.32 -28.35 -9.12
N TYR A 410 7.61 -28.03 -8.98
CA TYR A 410 8.60 -28.22 -10.04
C TYR A 410 8.89 -29.71 -10.34
N GLU A 411 8.60 -30.61 -9.38
CA GLU A 411 8.69 -32.07 -9.58
C GLU A 411 7.42 -32.66 -10.17
N GLN A 412 6.31 -31.92 -10.16
CA GLN A 412 4.98 -32.36 -10.57
C GLN A 412 4.46 -31.51 -11.73
N ASN A 413 5.22 -31.43 -12.83
CA ASN A 413 4.78 -30.65 -13.97
C ASN A 413 3.58 -31.30 -14.67
N HIS A 414 2.43 -30.63 -14.58
CA HIS A 414 1.15 -31.03 -15.19
C HIS A 414 0.80 -30.21 -16.45
N SER A 415 1.77 -29.52 -17.08
CA SER A 415 1.53 -28.86 -18.36
C SER A 415 0.97 -29.84 -19.38
N LEU A 416 0.21 -29.34 -20.36
CA LEU A 416 -0.43 -30.20 -21.40
C LEU A 416 0.61 -31.07 -22.13
N GLU A 417 1.81 -30.53 -22.37
CA GLU A 417 2.91 -31.28 -22.98
C GLU A 417 3.33 -32.46 -22.11
N LYS A 418 3.52 -32.24 -20.81
CA LYS A 418 3.91 -33.29 -19.88
C LYS A 418 2.78 -34.29 -19.61
N LEU A 419 1.53 -33.87 -19.64
CA LEU A 419 0.38 -34.81 -19.58
C LEU A 419 0.34 -35.74 -20.78
N LYS A 420 0.69 -35.27 -21.98
CA LYS A 420 0.75 -36.09 -23.21
C LYS A 420 1.86 -37.15 -23.20
N GLU A 421 2.89 -36.98 -22.38
CA GLU A 421 3.97 -37.96 -22.21
C GLU A 421 3.61 -39.11 -21.24
N ARG A 422 2.52 -38.96 -20.43
CA ARG A 422 2.08 -39.93 -19.42
C ARG A 422 1.16 -41.01 -20.04
N ASP A 423 0.97 -42.12 -19.29
CA ASP A 423 0.01 -43.16 -19.70
C ASP A 423 -1.42 -42.60 -19.79
N PRO A 424 -2.08 -42.66 -20.94
CA PRO A 424 -3.45 -42.20 -21.10
C PRO A 424 -4.48 -42.87 -20.17
N ASN A 425 -4.17 -44.07 -19.67
CA ASN A 425 -5.04 -44.81 -18.75
C ASN A 425 -4.75 -44.48 -17.27
N GLU A 426 -3.70 -43.76 -16.97
CA GLU A 426 -3.39 -43.33 -15.60
C GLU A 426 -4.53 -42.51 -15.06
N ILE A 427 -4.96 -42.79 -13.82
CA ILE A 427 -6.06 -42.10 -13.15
C ILE A 427 -5.53 -40.96 -12.30
N VAL A 428 -6.06 -39.78 -12.54
CA VAL A 428 -5.79 -38.58 -11.74
C VAL A 428 -7.04 -38.09 -11.03
N THR A 429 -6.87 -37.48 -9.88
CA THR A 429 -7.97 -36.85 -9.15
C THR A 429 -8.08 -35.37 -9.57
N ILE A 430 -9.26 -34.96 -10.01
CA ILE A 430 -9.57 -33.57 -10.33
C ILE A 430 -10.36 -32.97 -9.17
N GLU A 431 -9.87 -31.90 -8.63
CA GLU A 431 -10.54 -31.09 -7.63
C GLU A 431 -11.25 -29.90 -8.32
N LYS A 432 -12.51 -29.67 -7.97
CA LYS A 432 -13.30 -28.53 -8.44
C LYS A 432 -13.76 -27.70 -7.26
N LEU A 433 -13.58 -26.38 -7.36
CA LEU A 433 -14.06 -25.44 -6.37
C LEU A 433 -15.54 -25.09 -6.66
N ASN A 434 -16.41 -25.32 -5.70
CA ASN A 434 -17.72 -24.70 -5.71
C ASN A 434 -17.58 -23.22 -5.34
N LYS A 435 -17.72 -22.36 -6.32
CA LYS A 435 -17.49 -20.91 -6.17
C LYS A 435 -18.55 -20.20 -5.32
N LYS A 436 -19.69 -20.86 -5.03
CA LYS A 436 -20.74 -20.35 -4.14
C LYS A 436 -20.42 -20.65 -2.68
N THR A 437 -20.03 -21.87 -2.39
CA THR A 437 -19.82 -22.37 -1.01
C THR A 437 -18.35 -22.48 -0.61
N TYR A 438 -17.44 -22.26 -1.56
CA TYR A 438 -16.00 -22.49 -1.43
C TYR A 438 -15.66 -23.92 -0.95
N SER A 439 -16.54 -24.88 -1.22
CA SER A 439 -16.29 -26.29 -0.95
C SER A 439 -15.58 -26.95 -2.13
N MET A 440 -14.73 -27.95 -1.83
CA MET A 440 -14.04 -28.74 -2.85
C MET A 440 -14.81 -30.02 -3.10
N SER A 441 -14.95 -30.38 -4.36
CA SER A 441 -15.42 -31.70 -4.81
C SER A 441 -14.32 -32.38 -5.62
N SER A 442 -14.21 -33.70 -5.49
CA SER A 442 -13.19 -34.48 -6.19
C SER A 442 -13.84 -35.50 -7.11
N SER A 443 -13.25 -35.71 -8.28
CA SER A 443 -13.64 -36.74 -9.25
C SER A 443 -12.39 -37.39 -9.85
N GLN A 444 -12.47 -38.66 -10.17
CA GLN A 444 -11.39 -39.39 -10.85
C GLN A 444 -11.60 -39.40 -12.37
N LEU A 445 -10.50 -39.22 -13.10
CA LEU A 445 -10.50 -39.15 -14.55
C LEU A 445 -9.19 -39.74 -15.10
N SER A 446 -9.25 -40.47 -16.22
CA SER A 446 -8.02 -40.89 -16.89
C SER A 446 -7.36 -39.69 -17.60
N ILE A 447 -6.03 -39.70 -17.69
CA ILE A 447 -5.25 -38.63 -18.34
C ILE A 447 -5.72 -38.45 -19.80
N GLY A 448 -5.97 -39.52 -20.56
CA GLY A 448 -6.47 -39.40 -21.93
C GLY A 448 -7.81 -38.66 -22.03
N LYS A 449 -8.75 -38.92 -21.10
CA LYS A 449 -10.02 -38.17 -21.04
C LYS A 449 -9.80 -36.73 -20.62
N LEU A 450 -8.87 -36.46 -19.67
CA LEU A 450 -8.55 -35.12 -19.23
C LEU A 450 -7.95 -34.28 -20.36
N ILE A 451 -6.99 -34.83 -21.11
CA ILE A 451 -6.39 -34.16 -22.28
C ILE A 451 -7.47 -33.78 -23.29
N LYS A 452 -8.37 -34.74 -23.61
CA LYS A 452 -9.47 -34.47 -24.52
C LYS A 452 -10.39 -33.33 -24.04
N ILE A 453 -10.74 -33.30 -22.75
CA ILE A 453 -11.53 -32.18 -22.15
C ILE A 453 -10.80 -30.85 -22.29
N ILE A 454 -9.50 -30.83 -22.04
CA ILE A 454 -8.68 -29.61 -22.15
C ILE A 454 -8.66 -29.11 -23.60
N GLU A 455 -8.44 -29.98 -24.55
CA GLU A 455 -8.35 -29.64 -25.98
C GLU A 455 -9.70 -29.23 -26.57
N ASP A 456 -10.76 -30.02 -26.32
CA ASP A 456 -12.10 -29.74 -26.83
C ASP A 456 -12.66 -28.41 -26.34
N ASN A 457 -12.35 -28.02 -25.08
CA ASN A 457 -12.81 -26.79 -24.49
C ASN A 457 -11.75 -25.66 -24.57
N LYS A 458 -10.61 -25.91 -25.15
CA LYS A 458 -9.49 -24.96 -25.26
C LYS A 458 -9.08 -24.39 -23.89
N PHE A 459 -9.07 -25.22 -22.84
CA PHE A 459 -8.61 -24.76 -21.52
C PHE A 459 -7.11 -24.55 -21.51
N THR A 460 -6.64 -23.55 -20.79
CA THR A 460 -5.24 -23.46 -20.39
C THR A 460 -5.01 -24.30 -19.14
N ILE A 461 -3.82 -24.86 -19.01
CA ILE A 461 -3.42 -25.60 -17.81
C ILE A 461 -2.04 -25.13 -17.35
N SER A 462 -1.93 -24.81 -16.06
CA SER A 462 -0.66 -24.45 -15.43
C SER A 462 0.18 -25.69 -15.12
N ALA A 463 1.49 -25.50 -14.91
CA ALA A 463 2.37 -26.58 -14.47
C ALA A 463 1.93 -27.19 -13.12
N SER A 464 1.24 -26.42 -12.25
CA SER A 464 0.64 -26.91 -11.01
C SER A 464 -0.68 -27.66 -11.20
N GLY A 465 -1.15 -27.84 -12.44
CA GLY A 465 -2.36 -28.59 -12.77
C GLY A 465 -3.67 -27.81 -12.66
N ALA A 466 -3.64 -26.50 -12.41
CA ALA A 466 -4.84 -25.67 -12.42
C ALA A 466 -5.27 -25.36 -13.87
N MET A 467 -6.55 -25.49 -14.16
CA MET A 467 -7.15 -25.34 -15.48
C MET A 467 -8.09 -24.14 -15.53
N PHE A 468 -8.00 -23.36 -16.59
CA PHE A 468 -8.78 -22.13 -16.78
C PHE A 468 -9.45 -22.10 -18.15
N ARG A 469 -10.68 -21.56 -18.20
CA ARG A 469 -11.40 -21.29 -19.45
C ARG A 469 -10.71 -20.19 -20.24
N THR A 470 -10.90 -20.20 -21.56
CA THR A 470 -10.37 -19.18 -22.48
C THR A 470 -11.46 -18.53 -23.36
N ASP A 471 -12.71 -18.93 -23.18
CA ASP A 471 -13.87 -18.38 -23.89
C ASP A 471 -14.17 -16.91 -23.47
N GLU A 472 -13.73 -16.53 -22.29
CA GLU A 472 -13.82 -15.17 -21.77
C GLU A 472 -12.50 -14.78 -21.05
N GLN A 473 -12.06 -13.55 -21.24
CA GLN A 473 -10.86 -13.05 -20.57
C GLN A 473 -11.15 -12.77 -19.10
N SER A 474 -10.26 -13.22 -18.20
CA SER A 474 -10.39 -12.99 -16.75
C SER A 474 -10.31 -11.51 -16.39
N VAL A 475 -10.95 -11.14 -15.28
CA VAL A 475 -10.92 -9.76 -14.76
C VAL A 475 -9.49 -9.31 -14.47
N CYS A 476 -8.67 -10.18 -13.87
CA CYS A 476 -7.25 -9.88 -13.66
C CYS A 476 -6.52 -9.59 -14.97
N SER A 477 -6.76 -10.41 -16.00
CA SER A 477 -6.14 -10.19 -17.33
C SER A 477 -6.62 -8.90 -17.99
N LYS A 478 -7.91 -8.55 -17.85
CA LYS A 478 -8.47 -7.29 -18.39
C LYS A 478 -7.86 -6.07 -17.70
N ILE A 479 -7.73 -6.09 -16.37
CA ILE A 479 -7.11 -5.00 -15.60
C ILE A 479 -5.64 -4.83 -16.02
N LEU A 480 -4.86 -5.91 -16.03
CA LEU A 480 -3.46 -5.89 -16.43
C LEU A 480 -3.27 -5.41 -17.87
N GLN A 481 -4.15 -5.84 -18.79
CA GLN A 481 -4.12 -5.36 -20.17
C GLN A 481 -4.33 -3.84 -20.25
N GLY A 482 -5.35 -3.32 -19.54
CA GLY A 482 -5.62 -1.88 -19.48
C GLY A 482 -4.47 -1.08 -18.88
N TRP A 483 -3.82 -1.59 -17.83
CA TRP A 483 -2.64 -0.94 -17.25
C TRP A 483 -1.43 -0.96 -18.19
N PHE A 484 -1.22 -2.06 -18.90
CA PHE A 484 -0.16 -2.16 -19.88
C PHE A 484 -0.36 -1.17 -21.05
N GLU A 485 -1.59 -1.06 -21.57
CA GLU A 485 -1.93 -0.10 -22.63
C GLU A 485 -1.73 1.36 -22.17
N LYS A 486 -2.16 1.69 -20.96
CA LYS A 486 -1.93 3.02 -20.36
C LYS A 486 -0.43 3.31 -20.20
N ARG A 487 0.34 2.34 -19.74
CA ARG A 487 1.80 2.48 -19.62
C ARG A 487 2.45 2.77 -20.97
N GLU A 488 2.12 2.02 -22.03
CA GLU A 488 2.66 2.25 -23.36
C GLU A 488 2.22 3.60 -23.92
N HIS A 489 0.99 4.01 -23.68
CA HIS A 489 0.49 5.33 -24.03
C HIS A 489 1.35 6.44 -23.40
N TYR A 490 1.55 6.40 -22.09
CA TYR A 490 2.36 7.43 -21.39
C TYR A 490 3.85 7.38 -21.77
N ARG A 491 4.39 6.21 -22.08
CA ARG A 491 5.74 6.09 -22.65
C ARG A 491 5.84 6.80 -24.00
N GLY A 492 4.83 6.68 -24.82
CA GLY A 492 4.72 7.41 -26.10
C GLY A 492 4.69 8.92 -25.91
N LEU A 493 3.82 9.40 -25.00
CA LEU A 493 3.70 10.82 -24.67
C LEU A 493 5.00 11.39 -24.07
N LYS A 494 5.65 10.66 -23.15
CA LYS A 494 6.97 11.02 -22.59
C LYS A 494 8.00 11.21 -23.71
N LYS A 495 8.08 10.25 -24.66
CA LYS A 495 9.03 10.34 -25.77
C LYS A 495 8.76 11.54 -26.68
N LYS A 496 7.47 11.88 -26.89
CA LYS A 496 7.06 13.06 -27.66
C LYS A 496 7.46 14.36 -26.93
N ALA A 497 7.10 14.50 -25.64
CA ALA A 497 7.45 15.65 -24.82
C ALA A 497 8.97 15.90 -24.77
N GLY A 498 9.78 14.82 -24.67
CA GLY A 498 11.24 14.93 -24.72
C GLY A 498 11.79 15.43 -26.04
N LYS A 499 11.13 15.12 -27.19
CA LYS A 499 11.51 15.65 -28.50
C LYS A 499 11.11 17.13 -28.68
N GLU A 500 10.04 17.54 -28.02
CA GLU A 500 9.51 18.91 -28.03
C GLU A 500 10.14 19.78 -26.93
N GLU A 501 11.11 19.24 -26.18
CA GLU A 501 11.79 19.88 -25.04
C GLU A 501 10.82 20.40 -23.95
N ASN A 502 9.62 19.83 -23.89
CA ASN A 502 8.64 20.10 -22.85
C ASN A 502 8.93 19.23 -21.62
N TRP A 503 9.81 19.72 -20.75
CA TRP A 503 10.33 18.98 -19.62
C TRP A 503 9.31 18.77 -18.49
N ASP A 504 8.29 19.61 -18.38
CA ASP A 504 7.24 19.44 -17.37
C ASP A 504 6.33 18.28 -17.74
N ASP A 505 5.86 18.24 -18.98
CA ASP A 505 5.11 17.10 -19.50
C ASP A 505 5.94 15.82 -19.51
N TYR A 506 7.23 15.91 -19.85
CA TYR A 506 8.13 14.75 -19.80
C TYR A 506 8.17 14.13 -18.40
N LYS A 507 8.35 14.94 -17.35
CA LYS A 507 8.38 14.49 -15.95
C LYS A 507 7.02 13.91 -15.52
N LEU A 508 5.92 14.55 -15.93
CA LEU A 508 4.57 14.10 -15.63
C LEU A 508 4.29 12.74 -16.26
N TYR A 509 4.57 12.58 -17.56
CA TYR A 509 4.35 11.31 -18.25
C TYR A 509 5.31 10.20 -17.76
N ASP A 510 6.51 10.57 -17.31
CA ASP A 510 7.42 9.62 -16.66
C ASP A 510 6.85 9.08 -15.35
N LEU A 511 6.26 9.95 -14.54
CA LEU A 511 5.60 9.57 -13.31
C LEU A 511 4.41 8.63 -13.59
N PHE A 512 3.55 8.94 -14.57
CA PHE A 512 2.43 8.09 -14.97
C PHE A 512 2.88 6.70 -15.43
N GLN A 513 3.84 6.64 -16.37
CA GLN A 513 4.32 5.33 -16.84
C GLN A 513 4.98 4.52 -15.73
N HIS A 514 5.60 5.20 -14.76
CA HIS A 514 6.21 4.54 -13.60
C HIS A 514 5.15 3.98 -12.65
N ALA A 515 4.06 4.70 -12.40
CA ALA A 515 2.94 4.18 -11.61
C ALA A 515 2.37 2.89 -12.20
N PHE A 516 2.11 2.87 -13.52
CA PHE A 516 1.66 1.66 -14.22
C PHE A 516 2.73 0.57 -14.38
N LYS A 517 3.99 0.85 -14.12
CA LYS A 517 5.05 -0.17 -14.04
C LYS A 517 5.05 -0.90 -12.69
N ILE A 518 4.69 -0.18 -11.62
CA ILE A 518 4.67 -0.70 -10.25
C ILE A 518 3.43 -1.58 -10.02
N LEU A 519 2.28 -1.21 -10.60
CA LEU A 519 1.05 -1.98 -10.61
C LEU A 519 1.19 -3.27 -11.43
#